data_7d583f665f45c7bf2aeb4af0e27e7ed0
#
_entry.id   7d583f665f45c7bf2aeb4af0e27e7ed0
#
_cell.length_a   1.000
_cell.length_b   1.000
_cell.length_c   1.000
_cell.angle_alpha   90.00
_cell.angle_beta   90.00
_cell.angle_gamma   90.00
#
_symmetry.space_group_name_H-M   'P 1'
#
loop_
_entity.id
_entity.type
_entity.pdbx_description
1 polymer ?
#
loop_
_entity_poly.entity_id
_entity_poly.type
_entity_poly.pdbx_seq_one_letter_code
_entity_poly.pdbx_strand_id
1 'polypeptide(L)'
;TDKKKYKEILSKMLMMNSMGKSLGHRLILSSQRFLLVDLPGRYNFNCVISLSTSFLLAANNRQLLFPDMEKDEVVVKPRGYGYYQLEGGPVKMFRTIQVRDEERLNQRMQELFSRYS
;
A
#
# COMPACT_ATOMS: atom_id res chain seq x y z
N THR A 1 2.30 28.20 -5.29
CA THR A 1 1.17 27.68 -4.52
C THR A 1 1.47 26.29 -3.97
N ASP A 2 0.81 25.95 -2.90
CA ASP A 2 1.08 24.72 -2.15
C ASP A 2 0.84 23.44 -2.97
N LYS A 3 -0.17 23.42 -3.83
CA LYS A 3 -0.45 22.30 -4.70
C LYS A 3 0.68 22.01 -5.67
N LYS A 4 1.29 23.02 -6.24
CA LYS A 4 2.40 22.89 -7.17
C LYS A 4 3.65 22.34 -6.47
N LYS A 5 3.94 22.83 -5.28
CA LYS A 5 5.05 22.33 -4.46
C LYS A 5 4.84 20.89 -4.07
N TYR A 6 3.62 20.54 -3.68
CA TYR A 6 3.25 19.15 -3.33
C TYR A 6 3.49 18.20 -4.50
N LYS A 7 3.02 18.57 -5.70
CA LYS A 7 3.22 17.76 -6.90
C LYS A 7 4.69 17.59 -7.25
N GLU A 8 5.50 18.63 -7.11
CA GLU A 8 6.94 18.57 -7.33
C GLU A 8 7.61 17.61 -6.36
N ILE A 9 7.30 17.71 -5.08
CA ILE A 9 7.85 16.83 -4.05
C ILE A 9 7.47 15.38 -4.32
N LEU A 10 6.20 15.12 -4.60
CA LEU A 10 5.71 13.79 -4.89
C LEU A 10 6.36 13.21 -6.14
N SER A 11 6.48 14.00 -7.20
CA SER A 11 7.14 13.61 -8.43
C SER A 11 8.61 13.22 -8.20
N LYS A 12 9.33 13.99 -7.40
CA LYS A 12 10.72 13.69 -7.04
C LYS A 12 10.82 12.40 -6.21
N MET A 13 9.91 12.20 -5.27
CA MET A 13 9.87 10.97 -4.46
C MET A 13 9.63 9.74 -5.33
N LEU A 14 8.72 9.81 -6.28
CA LEU A 14 8.42 8.72 -7.20
C LEU A 14 9.60 8.45 -8.14
N MET A 15 10.28 9.50 -8.59
CA MET A 15 11.49 9.36 -9.39
C MET A 15 12.59 8.65 -8.59
N MET A 16 12.78 9.01 -7.33
CA MET A 16 13.74 8.35 -6.45
C MET A 16 13.39 6.87 -6.26
N ASN A 17 12.10 6.54 -6.14
CA ASN A 17 11.66 5.16 -6.03
C ASN A 17 12.03 4.35 -7.29
N SER A 18 11.86 4.94 -8.45
CA SER A 18 12.15 4.30 -9.73
C SER A 18 13.66 4.10 -9.95
N MET A 19 14.47 5.11 -9.64
CA MET A 19 15.91 5.12 -9.89
C MET A 19 16.74 4.59 -8.72
N GLY A 20 16.22 4.66 -7.52
CA GLY A 20 16.95 4.35 -6.30
C GLY A 20 17.04 2.88 -5.93
N LYS A 21 16.29 2.00 -6.62
CA LYS A 21 16.26 0.56 -6.29
C LYS A 21 17.65 -0.09 -6.40
N SER A 22 18.39 0.25 -7.44
CA SER A 22 19.76 -0.24 -7.63
C SER A 22 20.74 0.27 -6.58
N LEU A 23 20.42 1.39 -5.95
CA LEU A 23 21.24 2.02 -4.90
C LEU A 23 20.78 1.60 -3.48
N GLY A 24 19.82 0.69 -3.38
CA GLY A 24 19.33 0.22 -2.09
C GLY A 24 18.24 1.08 -1.44
N HIS A 25 17.77 2.11 -2.12
CA HIS A 25 16.68 2.94 -1.61
C HIS A 25 15.35 2.22 -1.73
N ARG A 26 14.51 2.38 -0.71
CA ARG A 26 13.14 1.84 -0.68
C ARG A 26 12.19 2.93 -0.23
N LEU A 27 11.03 2.98 -0.88
CA LEU A 27 9.99 3.96 -0.57
C LEU A 27 8.72 3.24 -0.14
N ILE A 28 8.19 3.63 1.02
CA ILE A 28 6.87 3.21 1.48
C ILE A 28 5.97 4.43 1.48
N LEU A 29 4.90 4.38 0.69
CA LEU A 29 3.94 5.46 0.58
C LEU A 29 2.60 5.00 1.13
N SER A 30 2.08 5.72 2.12
CA SER A 30 0.80 5.41 2.74
C SER A 30 -0.11 6.63 2.69
N SER A 31 -1.36 6.42 2.32
CA SER A 31 -2.34 7.50 2.28
C SER A 31 -3.75 6.94 2.45
N GLN A 32 -4.64 7.77 2.98
CA GLN A 32 -6.07 7.44 3.06
C GLN A 32 -6.78 7.69 1.75
N ARG A 33 -6.26 8.56 0.91
CA ARG A 33 -6.91 8.97 -0.33
C ARG A 33 -5.87 9.33 -1.39
N PHE A 34 -5.86 8.54 -2.46
CA PHE A 34 -5.03 8.82 -3.63
C PHE A 34 -5.92 9.20 -4.81
N LEU A 35 -5.47 10.17 -5.58
CA LEU A 35 -6.03 10.46 -6.90
C LEU A 35 -5.04 10.02 -7.96
N LEU A 36 -5.55 9.55 -9.09
CA LEU A 36 -4.71 9.11 -10.23
C LEU A 36 -3.72 10.17 -10.67
N VAL A 37 -4.15 11.43 -10.66
CA VAL A 37 -3.32 12.57 -11.05
C VAL A 37 -2.22 12.88 -10.05
N ASP A 38 -2.39 12.42 -8.81
CA ASP A 38 -1.43 12.69 -7.74
C ASP A 38 -0.36 11.60 -7.61
N LEU A 39 -0.52 10.49 -8.34
CA LEU A 39 0.42 9.35 -8.29
C LEU A 39 0.93 8.94 -9.68
N PRO A 40 1.60 9.85 -10.40
CA PRO A 40 2.29 9.44 -11.61
C PRO A 40 3.41 8.46 -11.24
N GLY A 41 3.56 7.39 -11.97
CA GLY A 41 4.62 6.41 -11.69
C GLY A 41 4.27 5.38 -10.62
N ARG A 42 2.99 5.16 -10.34
CA ARG A 42 2.54 4.09 -9.42
C ARG A 42 3.04 2.71 -9.84
N TYR A 43 3.35 2.53 -11.12
CA TYR A 43 3.87 1.29 -11.68
C TYR A 43 5.24 0.91 -11.13
N ASN A 44 5.92 1.87 -10.50
CA ASN A 44 7.23 1.63 -9.89
C ASN A 44 7.15 0.98 -8.50
N PHE A 45 5.95 0.81 -7.97
CA PHE A 45 5.75 0.13 -6.69
C PHE A 45 5.63 -1.38 -6.91
N ASN A 46 6.45 -2.13 -6.20
CA ASN A 46 6.50 -3.59 -6.30
C ASN A 46 5.40 -4.28 -5.48
N CYS A 47 4.86 -3.57 -4.51
CA CYS A 47 3.81 -4.09 -3.65
C CYS A 47 2.76 -3.01 -3.43
N VAL A 48 1.51 -3.36 -3.70
CA VAL A 48 0.37 -2.46 -3.47
C VAL A 48 -0.56 -3.15 -2.50
N ILE A 49 -0.97 -2.42 -1.46
CA ILE A 49 -1.82 -2.95 -0.39
C ILE A 49 -3.01 -2.03 -0.19
N SER A 50 -4.21 -2.61 -0.18
CA SER A 50 -5.43 -1.93 0.24
C SER A 50 -5.88 -2.52 1.57
N LEU A 51 -5.97 -1.70 2.60
CA LEU A 51 -6.38 -2.15 3.94
C LEU A 51 -7.90 -2.25 4.10
N SER A 52 -8.65 -2.00 3.03
CA SER A 52 -10.10 -2.09 3.03
C SER A 52 -10.58 -2.77 1.76
N THR A 53 -11.55 -3.67 1.89
CA THR A 53 -12.17 -4.32 0.73
C THR A 53 -13.21 -3.40 0.08
N SER A 54 -13.97 -2.66 0.86
CA SER A 54 -15.02 -1.78 0.35
C SER A 54 -14.46 -0.59 -0.43
N PHE A 55 -13.25 -0.16 -0.15
CA PHE A 55 -12.56 0.89 -0.90
C PHE A 55 -12.45 0.57 -2.38
N LEU A 56 -12.34 -0.71 -2.72
CA LEU A 56 -12.17 -1.18 -4.09
C LEU A 56 -13.48 -1.29 -4.88
N LEU A 57 -14.63 -1.03 -4.26
CA LEU A 57 -15.91 -1.00 -4.96
C LEU A 57 -16.00 0.17 -5.94
N ALA A 58 -15.35 1.28 -5.65
CA ALA A 58 -15.28 2.42 -6.56
C ALA A 58 -14.29 2.13 -7.71
N ALA A 59 -14.74 2.35 -8.93
CA ALA A 59 -13.92 2.09 -10.12
C ALA A 59 -12.60 2.87 -10.11
N ASN A 60 -12.64 4.13 -9.68
CA ASN A 60 -11.44 4.96 -9.61
C ASN A 60 -10.39 4.40 -8.68
N ASN A 61 -10.82 3.86 -7.54
CA ASN A 61 -9.92 3.28 -6.56
C ASN A 61 -9.30 1.97 -7.07
N ARG A 62 -10.10 1.13 -7.76
CA ARG A 62 -9.58 -0.10 -8.36
C ARG A 62 -8.56 0.21 -9.46
N GLN A 63 -8.85 1.18 -10.31
CA GLN A 63 -7.94 1.57 -11.39
C GLN A 63 -6.62 2.12 -10.85
N LEU A 64 -6.68 2.79 -9.71
CA LEU A 64 -5.49 3.34 -9.07
C LEU A 64 -4.60 2.25 -8.49
N LEU A 65 -5.17 1.31 -7.76
CA LEU A 65 -4.41 0.31 -7.00
C LEU A 65 -4.24 -1.00 -7.75
N PHE A 66 -5.33 -1.50 -8.33
CA PHE A 66 -5.36 -2.81 -9.00
C PHE A 66 -6.08 -2.68 -10.35
N PRO A 67 -5.41 -2.12 -11.38
CA PRO A 67 -6.07 -1.82 -12.65
C PRO A 67 -6.62 -3.06 -13.36
N ASP A 68 -6.06 -4.23 -13.10
CA ASP A 68 -6.52 -5.49 -13.72
C ASP A 68 -7.65 -6.16 -12.94
N MET A 69 -8.05 -5.62 -11.80
CA MET A 69 -9.09 -6.19 -10.97
C MET A 69 -10.47 -5.76 -11.44
N GLU A 70 -11.37 -6.72 -11.67
CA GLU A 70 -12.76 -6.46 -12.03
C GLU A 70 -13.62 -6.24 -10.77
N LYS A 71 -14.73 -5.51 -10.94
CA LYS A 71 -15.66 -5.26 -9.82
C LYS A 71 -16.19 -6.55 -9.20
N ASP A 72 -16.44 -7.56 -10.02
CA ASP A 72 -16.97 -8.85 -9.58
C ASP A 72 -15.98 -9.64 -8.72
N GLU A 73 -14.70 -9.33 -8.83
CA GLU A 73 -13.65 -9.96 -8.03
C GLU A 73 -13.57 -9.38 -6.62
N VAL A 74 -14.18 -8.21 -6.38
CA VAL A 74 -14.15 -7.57 -5.07
C VAL A 74 -15.18 -8.21 -4.14
N VAL A 75 -14.69 -8.91 -3.13
CA VAL A 75 -15.53 -9.49 -2.07
C VAL A 75 -15.46 -8.56 -0.87
N VAL A 76 -16.62 -8.01 -0.48
CA VAL A 76 -16.70 -7.10 0.67
C VAL A 76 -16.62 -7.90 1.96
N LYS A 77 -15.63 -7.60 2.78
CA LYS A 77 -15.38 -8.23 4.07
C LYS A 77 -15.34 -7.18 5.18
N PRO A 78 -15.55 -7.57 6.44
CA PRO A 78 -15.46 -6.65 7.56
C PRO A 78 -14.07 -6.01 7.70
N ARG A 79 -13.98 -5.05 8.59
CA ARG A 79 -12.71 -4.42 8.95
C ARG A 79 -11.66 -5.47 9.33
N GLY A 80 -10.45 -5.28 8.86
CA GLY A 80 -9.35 -6.21 9.08
C GLY A 80 -9.00 -7.06 7.86
N TYR A 81 -9.81 -7.01 6.81
CA TYR A 81 -9.52 -7.66 5.54
C TYR A 81 -9.10 -6.63 4.51
N GLY A 82 -8.23 -7.04 3.63
CA GLY A 82 -7.78 -6.19 2.52
C GLY A 82 -7.29 -7.03 1.35
N TYR A 83 -6.73 -6.34 0.37
CA TYR A 83 -6.15 -6.95 -0.83
C TYR A 83 -4.72 -6.47 -1.00
N TYR A 84 -3.89 -7.31 -1.58
CA TYR A 84 -2.53 -6.94 -1.93
C TYR A 84 -2.15 -7.57 -3.27
N GLN A 85 -1.18 -6.95 -3.91
CA GLN A 85 -0.58 -7.44 -5.15
C GLN A 85 0.91 -7.23 -5.13
N LEU A 86 1.65 -8.28 -5.35
CA LEU A 86 3.09 -8.22 -5.59
C LEU A 86 3.33 -8.06 -7.09
N GLU A 87 4.46 -7.49 -7.45
CA GLU A 87 4.83 -7.26 -8.84
C GLU A 87 4.74 -8.54 -9.67
N GLY A 88 3.96 -8.49 -10.76
CA GLY A 88 3.76 -9.61 -11.65
C GLY A 88 2.86 -10.71 -11.12
N GLY A 89 2.28 -10.56 -9.93
CA GLY A 89 1.41 -11.54 -9.32
C GLY A 89 -0.07 -11.18 -9.37
N PRO A 90 -0.95 -12.10 -8.95
CA PRO A 90 -2.38 -11.84 -8.86
C PRO A 90 -2.71 -11.01 -7.62
N VAL A 91 -3.87 -10.36 -7.64
CA VAL A 91 -4.43 -9.69 -6.47
C VAL A 91 -4.94 -10.75 -5.50
N LYS A 92 -4.50 -10.69 -4.26
CA LYS A 92 -4.87 -11.66 -3.22
C LYS A 92 -5.48 -10.95 -2.02
N MET A 93 -6.42 -11.63 -1.37
CA MET A 93 -7.01 -11.15 -0.11
C MET A 93 -6.12 -11.54 1.07
N PHE A 94 -6.08 -10.68 2.08
CA PHE A 94 -5.42 -10.99 3.34
C PHE A 94 -6.29 -10.55 4.52
N ARG A 95 -5.97 -11.07 5.67
CA ARG A 95 -6.58 -10.68 6.94
C ARG A 95 -5.49 -10.17 7.86
N THR A 96 -5.72 -9.01 8.46
CA THR A 96 -4.79 -8.46 9.44
C THR A 96 -4.92 -9.18 10.78
N ILE A 97 -3.82 -9.24 11.53
CA ILE A 97 -3.82 -9.80 12.86
C ILE A 97 -4.61 -8.88 13.78
N GLN A 98 -5.57 -9.44 14.53
CA GLN A 98 -6.29 -8.70 15.56
C GLN A 98 -5.47 -8.68 16.83
N VAL A 99 -5.14 -7.48 17.29
CA VAL A 99 -4.46 -7.29 18.55
C VAL A 99 -5.50 -7.04 19.63
N ARG A 100 -5.75 -8.04 20.47
CA ARG A 100 -6.68 -7.93 21.60
C ARG A 100 -5.99 -7.55 22.90
N ASP A 101 -4.70 -7.77 22.97
CA ASP A 101 -3.85 -7.53 24.14
C ASP A 101 -2.57 -6.82 23.67
N GLU A 102 -2.52 -5.50 23.92
CA GLU A 102 -1.39 -4.68 23.51
C GLU A 102 -0.11 -5.03 24.28
N GLU A 103 -0.25 -5.42 25.53
CA GLU A 103 0.88 -5.80 26.38
C GLU A 103 1.56 -7.06 25.83
N ARG A 104 0.76 -8.05 25.45
CA ARG A 104 1.27 -9.28 24.85
C ARG A 104 1.91 -9.02 23.50
N LEU A 105 1.34 -8.12 22.71
CA LEU A 105 1.94 -7.70 21.44
C LEU A 105 3.31 -7.05 21.67
N ASN A 106 3.41 -6.14 22.63
CA ASN A 106 4.65 -5.46 22.95
C ASN A 106 5.73 -6.43 23.41
N GLN A 107 5.38 -7.42 24.23
CA GLN A 107 6.30 -8.48 24.64
C GLN A 107 6.80 -9.28 23.43
N ARG A 108 5.90 -9.66 22.54
CA ARG A 108 6.25 -10.40 21.32
C ARG A 108 7.16 -9.59 20.40
N MET A 109 6.87 -8.30 20.26
CA MET A 109 7.71 -7.40 19.47
C MET A 109 9.12 -7.27 20.05
N GLN A 110 9.24 -7.15 21.37
CA GLN A 110 10.53 -7.08 22.04
C GLN A 110 11.33 -8.37 21.85
N GLU A 111 10.70 -9.53 21.94
CA GLU A 111 11.34 -10.82 21.64
C GLU A 111 11.89 -10.87 20.23
N LEU A 112 11.11 -10.41 19.26
CA LEU A 112 11.54 -10.38 17.85
C LEU A 112 12.71 -9.43 17.64
N PHE A 113 12.67 -8.25 18.23
CA PHE A 113 13.76 -7.29 18.13
C PHE A 113 15.05 -7.82 18.78
N SER A 114 14.95 -8.53 19.89
CA SER A 114 16.13 -9.09 20.55
C SER A 114 16.81 -10.17 19.71
N ARG A 115 16.08 -10.88 18.87
CA ARG A 115 16.64 -11.88 17.95
C ARG A 115 17.43 -11.26 16.80
N TYR A 116 17.13 -10.01 16.43
CA TYR A 116 17.74 -9.36 15.27
C TYR A 116 18.70 -8.23 15.67
N SER A 117 18.89 -8.01 16.95
CA SER A 117 19.82 -6.98 17.43
C SER A 117 21.25 -7.50 17.61
#